data_9d1f7feb3b22408f38076758fa2c902d
#
_entry.id   9d1f7feb3b22408f38076758fa2c902d
#
_cell.length_a   1.000
_cell.length_b   1.000
_cell.length_c   1.000
_cell.angle_alpha   90.00
_cell.angle_beta   90.00
_cell.angle_gamma   90.00
#
_symmetry.space_group_name_H-M   'P 1'
#
loop_
_entity.id
_entity.type
_entity.pdbx_description
1 polymer ?
#
loop_
_entity_poly.entity_id
_entity_poly.type
_entity_poly.pdbx_seq_one_letter_code
_entity_poly.pdbx_strand_id
1 'polypeptide(L)'
;GLYFSILTKKANPDWEIDVYERNKPDDSFGFGVVFSDETLGEFLKRDMQSYELIRSKFAYWDDIIVARDGENVSIAGNGFCGCSRKTLLKLLHQRCREEGVSLHFEQNIEDLSQFKDSDIIVASDGIGSSVRTQFQSEFGTNIELKSNRFVWLGSTKPLNAFTYFFRTTPFGTIVAHTYQYEEGMSTWIFECSSETWEKLKFDVTDEGDTVAKLAEIFKEELDGHPLITNKSHWRQFPHVTNKNWSHNNIVLLGDAKATAHFSIGSGTKLAMDCAIALSDAVVANQNDVQKAFEQYENTRRTPVEIIQYAASVSLDWFENMDRNNKH
;
A
#
# COMPACT_ATOMS: atom_id res chain seq x y z
N GLY A 1 1.13 5.12 -10.46
CA GLY A 1 0.70 5.59 -11.78
C GLY A 1 0.14 7.01 -11.70
N LEU A 2 -1.03 7.22 -11.09
CA LEU A 2 -1.74 8.52 -11.09
C LEU A 2 -0.86 9.71 -10.67
N TYR A 3 -0.15 9.59 -9.54
CA TYR A 3 0.67 10.70 -9.05
C TYR A 3 1.86 11.00 -9.97
N PHE A 4 2.50 9.97 -10.54
CA PHE A 4 3.50 10.14 -11.59
C PHE A 4 2.91 10.93 -12.78
N SER A 5 1.73 10.54 -13.24
CA SER A 5 1.06 11.19 -14.39
C SER A 5 0.75 12.65 -14.12
N ILE A 6 0.27 12.99 -12.92
CA ILE A 6 0.01 14.39 -12.51
C ILE A 6 1.29 15.21 -12.58
N LEU A 7 2.37 14.74 -11.94
CA LEU A 7 3.63 15.49 -11.87
C LEU A 7 4.28 15.67 -13.25
N THR A 8 4.26 14.60 -14.05
CA THR A 8 4.87 14.60 -15.39
C THR A 8 4.08 15.50 -16.35
N LYS A 9 2.75 15.41 -16.33
CA LYS A 9 1.88 16.26 -17.16
C LYS A 9 1.98 17.74 -16.79
N LYS A 10 2.04 18.02 -15.48
CA LYS A 10 2.23 19.40 -14.98
C LYS A 10 3.56 20.00 -15.42
N ALA A 11 4.64 19.20 -15.45
CA ALA A 11 5.94 19.65 -15.92
C ALA A 11 6.02 19.80 -17.44
N ASN A 12 5.27 19.01 -18.18
CA ASN A 12 5.23 19.03 -19.65
C ASN A 12 3.77 18.96 -20.15
N PRO A 13 3.08 20.09 -20.20
CA PRO A 13 1.66 20.14 -20.56
C PRO A 13 1.32 19.60 -21.96
N ASP A 14 2.29 19.63 -22.88
CA ASP A 14 2.12 19.19 -24.27
C ASP A 14 2.26 17.66 -24.44
N TRP A 15 2.71 16.95 -23.41
CA TRP A 15 2.86 15.48 -23.48
C TRP A 15 1.50 14.80 -23.37
N GLU A 16 1.30 13.77 -24.17
CA GLU A 16 0.13 12.91 -24.08
C GLU A 16 0.39 11.82 -23.02
N ILE A 17 -0.47 11.76 -22.02
CA ILE A 17 -0.39 10.78 -20.94
C ILE A 17 -1.74 10.12 -20.78
N ASP A 18 -1.77 8.79 -21.00
CA ASP A 18 -2.92 7.93 -20.83
C ASP A 18 -2.71 6.98 -19.65
N VAL A 19 -3.72 6.87 -18.81
CA VAL A 19 -3.73 5.90 -17.69
C VAL A 19 -4.83 4.89 -17.93
N TYR A 20 -4.46 3.62 -17.91
CA TYR A 20 -5.38 2.48 -18.06
C TYR A 20 -5.57 1.78 -16.73
N GLU A 21 -6.80 1.62 -16.31
CA GLU A 21 -7.19 0.95 -15.06
C GLU A 21 -8.25 -0.12 -15.35
N ARG A 22 -8.03 -1.34 -14.87
CA ARG A 22 -8.95 -2.47 -15.07
C ARG A 22 -10.25 -2.36 -14.27
N ASN A 23 -10.23 -1.64 -13.16
CA ASN A 23 -11.38 -1.48 -12.27
C ASN A 23 -12.22 -0.25 -12.68
N LYS A 24 -13.40 -0.15 -12.08
CA LYS A 24 -14.25 1.04 -12.19
C LYS A 24 -13.65 2.22 -11.43
N PRO A 25 -14.02 3.47 -11.78
CA PRO A 25 -13.50 4.67 -11.10
C PRO A 25 -13.74 4.68 -9.59
N ASP A 26 -14.84 4.09 -9.14
CA ASP A 26 -15.27 4.05 -7.74
C ASP A 26 -14.86 2.79 -6.99
N ASP A 27 -14.22 1.83 -7.66
CA ASP A 27 -13.75 0.61 -7.04
C ASP A 27 -12.47 0.89 -6.22
N SER A 28 -12.44 0.40 -5.00
CA SER A 28 -11.23 0.37 -4.18
C SER A 28 -11.17 -0.92 -3.37
N PHE A 29 -9.96 -1.43 -3.16
CA PHE A 29 -9.70 -2.60 -2.32
C PHE A 29 -9.06 -2.12 -1.02
N GLY A 30 -9.43 -2.79 0.11
CA GLY A 30 -9.01 -2.34 1.43
C GLY A 30 -9.79 -1.11 1.89
N PHE A 31 -9.28 -0.41 2.89
CA PHE A 31 -9.98 0.64 3.61
C PHE A 31 -9.18 1.93 3.64
N GLY A 32 -8.28 2.09 4.61
CA GLY A 32 -7.45 3.26 4.75
C GLY A 32 -6.04 3.09 4.19
N VAL A 33 -5.38 4.21 3.99
CA VAL A 33 -3.93 4.31 3.74
C VAL A 33 -3.31 5.24 4.77
N VAL A 34 -2.05 4.99 5.11
CA VAL A 34 -1.29 5.75 6.10
C VAL A 34 -0.22 6.58 5.41
N PHE A 35 -0.03 7.80 5.89
CA PHE A 35 1.04 8.70 5.47
C PHE A 35 1.80 9.20 6.70
N SER A 36 3.11 9.40 6.56
CA SER A 36 3.91 10.17 7.51
C SER A 36 3.91 11.65 7.14
N ASP A 37 4.24 12.52 8.11
CA ASP A 37 4.40 13.95 7.89
C ASP A 37 5.43 14.26 6.78
N GLU A 38 6.47 13.44 6.66
CA GLU A 38 7.47 13.56 5.60
C GLU A 38 6.86 13.38 4.21
N THR A 39 5.99 12.38 4.05
CA THR A 39 5.28 12.12 2.77
C THR A 39 4.36 13.27 2.43
N LEU A 40 3.66 13.83 3.41
CA LEU A 40 2.82 15.01 3.21
C LEU A 40 3.63 16.25 2.80
N GLY A 41 4.81 16.42 3.37
CA GLY A 41 5.74 17.48 3.01
C GLY A 41 6.19 17.41 1.53
N GLU A 42 6.36 16.20 0.99
CA GLU A 42 6.68 16.03 -0.43
C GLU A 42 5.48 16.38 -1.34
N PHE A 43 4.26 16.01 -0.97
CA PHE A 43 3.06 16.47 -1.69
C PHE A 43 2.98 17.99 -1.74
N LEU A 44 3.19 18.66 -0.60
CA LEU A 44 3.16 20.12 -0.52
C LEU A 44 4.19 20.76 -1.44
N LYS A 45 5.42 20.26 -1.48
CA LYS A 45 6.49 20.80 -2.31
C LYS A 45 6.25 20.59 -3.81
N ARG A 46 5.68 19.46 -4.21
CA ARG A 46 5.55 19.04 -5.61
C ARG A 46 4.23 19.47 -6.24
N ASP A 47 3.13 19.33 -5.53
CA ASP A 47 1.80 19.70 -5.99
C ASP A 47 0.92 20.16 -4.83
N MET A 48 0.95 21.46 -4.55
CA MET A 48 0.16 22.08 -3.49
C MET A 48 -1.33 21.77 -3.63
N GLN A 49 -1.85 21.67 -4.85
CA GLN A 49 -3.27 21.40 -5.08
C GLN A 49 -3.64 19.98 -4.62
N SER A 50 -2.81 18.95 -4.95
CA SER A 50 -2.99 17.60 -4.42
C SER A 50 -2.91 17.61 -2.89
N TYR A 51 -1.96 18.32 -2.31
CA TYR A 51 -1.80 18.43 -0.86
C TYR A 51 -3.05 19.02 -0.19
N GLU A 52 -3.55 20.15 -0.67
CA GLU A 52 -4.75 20.82 -0.10
C GLU A 52 -5.99 19.92 -0.17
N LEU A 53 -6.20 19.25 -1.31
CA LEU A 53 -7.32 18.33 -1.50
C LEU A 53 -7.27 17.15 -0.54
N ILE A 54 -6.10 16.55 -0.39
CA ILE A 54 -5.93 15.33 0.41
C ILE A 54 -5.93 15.67 1.91
N ARG A 55 -5.24 16.74 2.31
CA ARG A 55 -5.11 17.18 3.71
C ARG A 55 -6.45 17.34 4.42
N SER A 56 -7.45 17.89 3.75
CA SER A 56 -8.78 18.12 4.33
C SER A 56 -9.54 16.84 4.69
N LYS A 57 -9.03 15.68 4.29
CA LYS A 57 -9.66 14.35 4.46
C LYS A 57 -8.88 13.43 5.39
N PHE A 58 -7.82 13.91 6.02
CA PHE A 58 -6.99 13.09 6.91
C PHE A 58 -7.56 13.00 8.33
N ALA A 59 -7.40 11.81 8.91
CA ALA A 59 -7.42 11.60 10.35
C ALA A 59 -5.97 11.61 10.84
N TYR A 60 -5.64 12.45 11.83
CA TYR A 60 -4.28 12.62 12.36
C TYR A 60 -4.12 11.96 13.72
N TRP A 61 -2.93 11.40 13.99
CA TRP A 61 -2.52 10.89 15.30
C TRP A 61 -1.00 10.98 15.46
N ASP A 62 -0.55 11.11 16.72
CA ASP A 62 0.86 11.24 17.08
C ASP A 62 1.41 10.02 17.83
N ASP A 63 0.52 9.14 18.28
CA ASP A 63 0.88 8.01 19.13
C ASP A 63 0.74 6.68 18.38
N ILE A 64 1.62 5.74 18.75
CA ILE A 64 1.46 4.32 18.47
C ILE A 64 1.18 3.64 19.81
N ILE A 65 0.09 2.88 19.88
CA ILE A 65 -0.29 2.13 21.08
C ILE A 65 -0.06 0.64 20.84
N VAL A 66 0.59 -0.02 21.79
CA VAL A 66 0.67 -1.48 21.86
C VAL A 66 -0.21 -1.92 23.02
N ALA A 67 -1.32 -2.57 22.69
CA ALA A 67 -2.31 -3.07 23.65
C ALA A 67 -2.21 -4.60 23.74
N ARG A 68 -1.95 -5.10 24.94
CA ARG A 68 -1.80 -6.53 25.21
C ARG A 68 -2.37 -6.87 26.57
N ASP A 69 -3.28 -7.84 26.63
CA ASP A 69 -3.82 -8.44 27.88
C ASP A 69 -4.28 -7.40 28.91
N GLY A 70 -4.86 -6.26 28.43
CA GLY A 70 -5.34 -5.16 29.28
C GLY A 70 -4.26 -4.12 29.63
N GLU A 71 -3.01 -4.31 29.24
CA GLU A 71 -1.94 -3.34 29.37
C GLU A 71 -1.74 -2.57 28.06
N ASN A 72 -1.49 -1.25 28.18
CA ASN A 72 -1.24 -0.38 27.05
C ASN A 72 0.09 0.33 27.20
N VAL A 73 0.93 0.26 26.17
CA VAL A 73 2.17 1.05 26.06
C VAL A 73 1.97 2.05 24.94
N SER A 74 2.14 3.35 25.24
CA SER A 74 2.09 4.42 24.25
C SER A 74 3.49 4.87 23.87
N ILE A 75 3.73 5.00 22.57
CA ILE A 75 4.97 5.50 21.97
C ILE A 75 4.60 6.78 21.24
N ALA A 76 4.95 7.93 21.83
CA ALA A 76 4.64 9.26 21.31
C ALA A 76 5.66 9.77 20.29
N GLY A 77 5.28 10.82 19.56
CA GLY A 77 6.19 11.56 18.67
C GLY A 77 6.30 11.00 17.25
N ASN A 78 5.32 10.21 16.83
CA ASN A 78 5.26 9.67 15.48
C ASN A 78 4.05 10.28 14.75
N GLY A 79 4.25 11.44 14.10
CA GLY A 79 3.21 12.10 13.31
C GLY A 79 2.79 11.26 12.10
N PHE A 80 1.56 10.75 12.15
CA PHE A 80 0.92 10.00 11.06
C PHE A 80 -0.46 10.55 10.76
N CYS A 81 -0.92 10.25 9.56
CA CYS A 81 -2.32 10.46 9.19
C CYS A 81 -2.85 9.30 8.36
N GLY A 82 -4.15 9.09 8.48
CA GLY A 82 -4.90 8.14 7.67
C GLY A 82 -5.83 8.85 6.71
N CYS A 83 -6.06 8.26 5.56
CA CYS A 83 -7.04 8.70 4.59
C CYS A 83 -7.76 7.49 3.98
N SER A 84 -9.05 7.66 3.70
CA SER A 84 -9.78 6.65 2.93
C SER A 84 -9.10 6.42 1.57
N ARG A 85 -8.79 5.17 1.26
CA ARG A 85 -8.19 4.79 -0.03
C ARG A 85 -9.07 5.22 -1.20
N LYS A 86 -10.39 5.05 -1.05
CA LYS A 86 -11.37 5.48 -2.06
C LYS A 86 -11.33 6.99 -2.28
N THR A 87 -11.28 7.76 -1.20
CA THR A 87 -11.18 9.22 -1.25
C THR A 87 -9.88 9.64 -1.91
N LEU A 88 -8.74 9.06 -1.52
CA LEU A 88 -7.45 9.35 -2.15
C LEU A 88 -7.48 9.11 -3.67
N LEU A 89 -8.01 7.97 -4.12
CA LEU A 89 -8.12 7.65 -5.54
C LEU A 89 -8.99 8.66 -6.28
N LYS A 90 -10.15 9.04 -5.73
CA LYS A 90 -11.03 10.06 -6.32
C LYS A 90 -10.33 11.41 -6.50
N LEU A 91 -9.59 11.83 -5.49
CA LEU A 91 -8.84 13.09 -5.54
C LEU A 91 -7.72 13.05 -6.57
N LEU A 92 -6.98 11.94 -6.65
CA LEU A 92 -5.95 11.75 -7.68
C LEU A 92 -6.55 11.66 -9.10
N HIS A 93 -7.71 11.03 -9.28
CA HIS A 93 -8.43 11.04 -10.57
C HIS A 93 -8.87 12.43 -10.94
N GLN A 94 -9.38 13.22 -10.00
CA GLN A 94 -9.74 14.62 -10.23
C GLN A 94 -8.51 15.42 -10.68
N ARG A 95 -7.40 15.31 -9.97
CA ARG A 95 -6.16 16.01 -10.32
C ARG A 95 -5.62 15.60 -11.70
N CYS A 96 -5.66 14.32 -12.03
CA CYS A 96 -5.31 13.86 -13.38
C CYS A 96 -6.11 14.58 -14.46
N ARG A 97 -7.44 14.68 -14.30
CA ARG A 97 -8.31 15.35 -15.27
C ARG A 97 -8.02 16.86 -15.35
N GLU A 98 -7.79 17.52 -14.22
CA GLU A 98 -7.45 18.95 -14.14
C GLU A 98 -6.14 19.26 -14.88
N GLU A 99 -5.15 18.37 -14.79
CA GLU A 99 -3.88 18.51 -15.51
C GLU A 99 -3.97 18.06 -17.00
N GLY A 100 -5.08 17.44 -17.42
CA GLY A 100 -5.26 16.96 -18.79
C GLY A 100 -4.67 15.56 -19.05
N VAL A 101 -4.57 14.71 -18.02
CA VAL A 101 -4.26 13.28 -18.16
C VAL A 101 -5.53 12.53 -18.55
N SER A 102 -5.46 11.67 -19.57
CA SER A 102 -6.56 10.83 -20.02
C SER A 102 -6.68 9.58 -19.15
N LEU A 103 -7.88 9.32 -18.61
CA LEU A 103 -8.14 8.15 -17.74
C LEU A 103 -9.08 7.18 -18.43
N HIS A 104 -8.65 5.94 -18.62
CA HIS A 104 -9.39 4.86 -19.24
C HIS A 104 -9.67 3.76 -18.21
N PHE A 105 -10.90 3.69 -17.73
CA PHE A 105 -11.34 2.69 -16.75
C PHE A 105 -11.93 1.45 -17.41
N GLU A 106 -12.01 0.35 -16.65
CA GLU A 106 -12.50 -0.95 -17.10
C GLU A 106 -11.70 -1.49 -18.29
N GLN A 107 -10.41 -1.13 -18.36
CA GLN A 107 -9.46 -1.53 -19.39
C GLN A 107 -8.38 -2.45 -18.78
N ASN A 108 -8.58 -3.75 -18.90
CA ASN A 108 -7.56 -4.72 -18.50
C ASN A 108 -6.54 -4.89 -19.63
N ILE A 109 -5.32 -4.43 -19.40
CA ILE A 109 -4.24 -4.50 -20.41
C ILE A 109 -3.48 -5.81 -20.24
N GLU A 110 -3.66 -6.72 -21.18
CA GLU A 110 -2.97 -8.01 -21.24
C GLU A 110 -1.87 -8.03 -22.32
N ASP A 111 -2.04 -7.24 -23.38
CA ASP A 111 -1.12 -7.15 -24.50
C ASP A 111 -0.56 -5.73 -24.64
N LEU A 112 0.74 -5.59 -24.50
CA LEU A 112 1.44 -4.30 -24.66
C LEU A 112 1.69 -3.92 -26.12
N SER A 113 1.46 -4.79 -27.09
CA SER A 113 1.67 -4.48 -28.52
C SER A 113 0.86 -3.28 -29.02
N GLN A 114 -0.29 -3.00 -28.38
CA GLN A 114 -1.12 -1.83 -28.64
C GLN A 114 -0.43 -0.49 -28.29
N PHE A 115 0.63 -0.55 -27.46
CA PHE A 115 1.40 0.63 -27.00
C PHE A 115 2.82 0.67 -27.59
N LYS A 116 3.06 -0.05 -28.69
CA LYS A 116 4.39 -0.12 -29.33
C LYS A 116 4.95 1.25 -29.75
N ASP A 117 4.06 2.22 -30.00
CA ASP A 117 4.42 3.57 -30.44
C ASP A 117 4.50 4.55 -29.23
N SER A 118 4.33 4.09 -28.01
CA SER A 118 4.52 4.89 -26.80
C SER A 118 6.00 5.05 -26.49
N ASP A 119 6.43 6.27 -26.17
CA ASP A 119 7.82 6.53 -25.76
C ASP A 119 8.16 5.82 -24.46
N ILE A 120 7.23 5.81 -23.50
CA ILE A 120 7.40 5.20 -22.17
C ILE A 120 6.13 4.45 -21.77
N ILE A 121 6.28 3.27 -21.21
CA ILE A 121 5.25 2.49 -20.57
C ILE A 121 5.59 2.36 -19.08
N VAL A 122 4.75 2.92 -18.20
CA VAL A 122 4.91 2.82 -16.75
C VAL A 122 3.99 1.75 -16.20
N ALA A 123 4.56 0.59 -15.84
CA ALA A 123 3.85 -0.51 -15.24
C ALA A 123 3.66 -0.26 -13.73
N SER A 124 2.45 0.18 -13.36
CA SER A 124 2.03 0.42 -11.97
C SER A 124 0.79 -0.40 -11.60
N ASP A 125 0.67 -1.59 -12.19
CA ASP A 125 -0.46 -2.50 -12.16
C ASP A 125 -0.49 -3.40 -10.90
N GLY A 126 0.28 -3.02 -9.89
CA GLY A 126 0.19 -3.53 -8.52
C GLY A 126 0.93 -4.85 -8.31
N ILE A 127 0.64 -5.47 -7.16
CA ILE A 127 1.36 -6.65 -6.67
C ILE A 127 1.25 -7.86 -7.61
N GLY A 128 0.11 -8.01 -8.28
CA GLY A 128 -0.16 -9.04 -9.29
C GLY A 128 0.15 -8.58 -10.72
N SER A 129 1.14 -7.71 -10.92
CA SER A 129 1.48 -7.11 -12.21
C SER A 129 1.59 -8.13 -13.35
N SER A 130 0.77 -7.95 -14.37
CA SER A 130 0.81 -8.72 -15.61
C SER A 130 2.04 -8.35 -16.45
N VAL A 131 2.41 -7.07 -16.47
CA VAL A 131 3.61 -6.57 -17.18
C VAL A 131 4.87 -7.18 -16.58
N ARG A 132 5.02 -7.14 -15.23
CA ARG A 132 6.17 -7.77 -14.57
C ARG A 132 6.23 -9.27 -14.86
N THR A 133 5.08 -9.96 -14.86
CA THR A 133 5.03 -11.39 -15.13
C THR A 133 5.42 -11.70 -16.56
N GLN A 134 4.99 -10.90 -17.53
CA GLN A 134 5.30 -11.06 -18.94
C GLN A 134 6.83 -10.94 -19.21
N PHE A 135 7.52 -10.05 -18.51
CA PHE A 135 8.96 -9.78 -18.64
C PHE A 135 9.75 -10.20 -17.38
N GLN A 136 9.33 -11.32 -16.75
CA GLN A 136 9.89 -11.77 -15.47
C GLN A 136 11.40 -12.03 -15.54
N SER A 137 11.90 -12.59 -16.65
CA SER A 137 13.32 -12.86 -16.87
C SER A 137 14.14 -11.58 -17.00
N GLU A 138 13.62 -10.60 -17.72
CA GLU A 138 14.26 -9.33 -18.03
C GLU A 138 14.35 -8.45 -16.76
N PHE A 139 13.29 -8.41 -15.98
CA PHE A 139 13.29 -7.74 -14.67
C PHE A 139 14.06 -8.51 -13.59
N GLY A 140 14.33 -9.81 -13.82
CA GLY A 140 14.95 -10.67 -12.80
C GLY A 140 14.10 -10.71 -11.52
N THR A 141 12.78 -10.89 -11.69
CA THR A 141 11.78 -10.86 -10.62
C THR A 141 11.94 -12.02 -9.65
N ASN A 142 11.91 -11.73 -8.37
CA ASN A 142 11.74 -12.71 -7.29
C ASN A 142 10.51 -12.37 -6.46
N ILE A 143 9.67 -13.36 -6.20
CA ILE A 143 8.47 -13.25 -5.35
C ILE A 143 8.55 -14.32 -4.29
N GLU A 144 8.63 -13.91 -3.02
CA GLU A 144 8.65 -14.78 -1.86
C GLU A 144 7.36 -14.59 -1.05
N LEU A 145 6.57 -15.65 -0.88
CA LEU A 145 5.40 -15.60 -0.01
C LEU A 145 5.84 -15.76 1.44
N LYS A 146 5.52 -14.79 2.27
CA LYS A 146 5.82 -14.80 3.71
C LYS A 146 4.88 -15.72 4.46
N SER A 147 5.31 -16.20 5.64
CA SER A 147 4.64 -17.33 6.31
C SER A 147 3.32 -16.95 6.97
N ASN A 148 3.20 -15.75 7.51
CA ASN A 148 2.00 -15.29 8.19
C ASN A 148 0.80 -15.14 7.23
N ARG A 149 -0.38 -15.32 7.81
CA ARG A 149 -1.66 -15.05 7.17
C ARG A 149 -2.21 -13.73 7.66
N PHE A 150 -2.79 -12.94 6.76
CA PHE A 150 -3.48 -11.72 7.12
C PHE A 150 -4.79 -11.55 6.36
N VAL A 151 -5.74 -10.84 6.99
CA VAL A 151 -6.99 -10.39 6.36
C VAL A 151 -7.20 -8.91 6.66
N TRP A 152 -7.65 -8.17 5.66
CA TRP A 152 -7.85 -6.73 5.73
C TRP A 152 -9.33 -6.41 5.88
N LEU A 153 -9.73 -5.92 7.06
CA LEU A 153 -11.08 -5.54 7.40
C LEU A 153 -11.16 -4.06 7.77
N GLY A 154 -12.37 -3.55 7.87
CA GLY A 154 -12.70 -2.26 8.45
C GLY A 154 -13.55 -2.40 9.70
N SER A 155 -13.76 -1.29 10.42
CA SER A 155 -14.71 -1.20 11.51
C SER A 155 -15.23 0.24 11.65
N THR A 156 -16.40 0.38 12.29
CA THR A 156 -16.91 1.69 12.74
C THR A 156 -16.32 2.13 14.08
N LYS A 157 -15.39 1.34 14.66
CA LYS A 157 -14.71 1.69 15.91
C LYS A 157 -13.81 2.90 15.71
N PRO A 158 -14.03 4.04 16.41
CA PRO A 158 -13.11 5.17 16.37
C PRO A 158 -11.83 4.85 17.11
N LEU A 159 -10.70 5.34 16.60
CA LEU A 159 -9.36 5.16 17.16
C LEU A 159 -8.63 6.50 17.20
N ASN A 160 -7.93 6.76 18.29
CA ASN A 160 -7.16 8.02 18.47
C ASN A 160 -5.68 7.88 18.18
N ALA A 161 -5.22 6.65 17.90
CA ALA A 161 -3.83 6.33 17.62
C ALA A 161 -3.72 5.14 16.68
N PHE A 162 -2.56 4.94 16.06
CA PHE A 162 -2.24 3.66 15.47
C PHE A 162 -2.10 2.63 16.60
N THR A 163 -2.93 1.58 16.60
CA THR A 163 -2.96 0.64 17.71
C THR A 163 -2.72 -0.79 17.24
N TYR A 164 -1.77 -1.47 17.87
CA TYR A 164 -1.59 -2.92 17.79
C TYR A 164 -2.36 -3.56 18.95
N PHE A 165 -3.41 -4.31 18.66
CA PHE A 165 -4.09 -5.15 19.63
C PHE A 165 -3.61 -6.57 19.52
N PHE A 166 -2.97 -7.10 20.57
CA PHE A 166 -2.55 -8.49 20.65
C PHE A 166 -3.54 -9.30 21.47
N ARG A 167 -4.05 -10.39 20.90
CA ARG A 167 -4.91 -11.34 21.58
C ARG A 167 -4.29 -12.72 21.55
N THR A 168 -4.01 -13.27 22.74
CA THR A 168 -3.56 -14.64 22.91
C THR A 168 -4.77 -15.57 22.93
N THR A 169 -4.80 -16.54 22.03
CA THR A 169 -5.78 -17.62 21.98
C THR A 169 -5.16 -18.94 22.45
N PRO A 170 -5.93 -20.00 22.74
CA PRO A 170 -5.38 -21.32 23.01
C PRO A 170 -4.52 -21.92 21.89
N PHE A 171 -4.59 -21.33 20.68
CA PHE A 171 -3.94 -21.81 19.47
C PHE A 171 -2.79 -20.92 18.98
N GLY A 172 -2.56 -19.79 19.62
CA GLY A 172 -1.53 -18.82 19.27
C GLY A 172 -2.06 -17.40 19.32
N THR A 173 -1.21 -16.44 19.00
CA THR A 173 -1.49 -15.02 19.05
C THR A 173 -2.03 -14.51 17.71
N ILE A 174 -3.05 -13.65 17.77
CA ILE A 174 -3.50 -12.81 16.64
C ILE A 174 -3.21 -11.36 16.99
N VAL A 175 -2.64 -10.63 16.08
CA VAL A 175 -2.51 -9.17 16.19
C VAL A 175 -3.46 -8.48 15.22
N ALA A 176 -4.09 -7.39 15.67
CA ALA A 176 -4.81 -6.46 14.84
C ALA A 176 -3.99 -5.16 14.71
N HIS A 177 -3.58 -4.82 13.49
CA HIS A 177 -2.99 -3.52 13.16
C HIS A 177 -4.12 -2.56 12.82
N THR A 178 -4.32 -1.53 13.63
CA THR A 178 -5.52 -0.71 13.53
C THR A 178 -5.21 0.78 13.49
N TYR A 179 -5.97 1.53 12.70
CA TYR A 179 -5.88 2.98 12.63
C TYR A 179 -7.15 3.58 12.03
N GLN A 180 -7.51 4.78 12.48
CA GLN A 180 -8.60 5.55 11.90
C GLN A 180 -8.16 6.18 10.58
N TYR A 181 -9.02 6.17 9.55
CA TYR A 181 -8.73 6.78 8.26
C TYR A 181 -9.75 7.86 7.85
N GLU A 182 -10.90 7.88 8.50
CA GLU A 182 -11.90 8.94 8.41
C GLU A 182 -12.77 8.91 9.67
N GLU A 183 -13.62 9.90 9.89
CA GLU A 183 -14.47 9.99 11.07
C GLU A 183 -15.37 8.77 11.20
N GLY A 184 -15.29 8.08 12.32
CA GLY A 184 -16.07 6.87 12.63
C GLY A 184 -15.71 5.64 11.81
N MET A 185 -14.55 5.64 11.10
CA MET A 185 -14.12 4.50 10.28
C MET A 185 -12.65 4.19 10.49
N SER A 186 -12.35 2.93 10.76
CA SER A 186 -10.99 2.43 10.99
C SER A 186 -10.64 1.19 10.17
N THR A 187 -9.37 1.05 9.88
CA THR A 187 -8.78 -0.16 9.28
C THR A 187 -8.41 -1.14 10.38
N TRP A 188 -8.66 -2.42 10.14
CA TRP A 188 -8.30 -3.53 11.01
C TRP A 188 -7.66 -4.63 10.18
N ILE A 189 -6.33 -4.75 10.25
CA ILE A 189 -5.60 -5.83 9.58
C ILE A 189 -5.27 -6.89 10.62
N PHE A 190 -5.89 -8.04 10.52
CA PHE A 190 -5.60 -9.17 11.42
C PHE A 190 -4.49 -10.02 10.81
N GLU A 191 -3.51 -10.36 11.64
CA GLU A 191 -2.35 -11.17 11.24
C GLU A 191 -2.09 -12.25 12.28
N CYS A 192 -1.78 -13.47 11.83
CA CYS A 192 -1.36 -14.58 12.66
C CYS A 192 -0.47 -15.56 11.89
N SER A 193 0.19 -16.46 12.61
CA SER A 193 0.94 -17.55 11.98
C SER A 193 0.01 -18.49 11.18
N SER A 194 0.55 -19.16 10.15
CA SER A 194 -0.21 -20.16 9.40
C SER A 194 -0.73 -21.28 10.31
N GLU A 195 0.04 -21.67 11.35
CA GLU A 195 -0.39 -22.66 12.32
C GLU A 195 -1.60 -22.22 13.15
N THR A 196 -1.59 -20.97 13.65
CA THR A 196 -2.73 -20.38 14.39
C THR A 196 -3.95 -20.27 13.49
N TRP A 197 -3.77 -19.84 12.23
CA TRP A 197 -4.81 -19.72 11.23
C TRP A 197 -5.51 -21.06 10.95
N GLU A 198 -4.74 -22.15 10.76
CA GLU A 198 -5.27 -23.51 10.55
C GLU A 198 -5.97 -24.04 11.79
N LYS A 199 -5.39 -23.91 12.99
CA LYS A 199 -5.97 -24.38 14.24
C LYS A 199 -7.28 -23.67 14.59
N LEU A 200 -7.40 -22.39 14.26
CA LEU A 200 -8.64 -21.62 14.39
C LEU A 200 -9.64 -21.90 13.26
N LYS A 201 -9.29 -22.76 12.30
CA LYS A 201 -10.18 -23.14 11.18
C LYS A 201 -10.55 -21.98 10.26
N PHE A 202 -9.65 -21.00 10.09
CA PHE A 202 -9.86 -19.94 9.12
C PHE A 202 -9.65 -20.39 7.67
N ASP A 203 -8.98 -21.52 7.46
CA ASP A 203 -8.77 -22.18 6.15
C ASP A 203 -10.04 -22.71 5.50
N VAL A 204 -11.05 -23.01 6.32
CA VAL A 204 -12.35 -23.56 5.88
C VAL A 204 -13.54 -22.63 6.11
N THR A 205 -13.29 -21.38 6.54
CA THR A 205 -14.34 -20.38 6.77
C THR A 205 -14.54 -19.50 5.54
N ASP A 206 -15.79 -19.13 5.31
CA ASP A 206 -16.11 -18.04 4.38
C ASP A 206 -15.82 -16.66 5.01
N GLU A 207 -16.11 -15.59 4.27
CA GLU A 207 -15.88 -14.21 4.72
C GLU A 207 -16.71 -13.87 5.96
N GLY A 208 -17.97 -14.31 6.01
CA GLY A 208 -18.89 -14.05 7.13
C GLY A 208 -18.47 -14.76 8.40
N ASP A 209 -18.09 -16.04 8.30
CA ASP A 209 -17.59 -16.82 9.44
C ASP A 209 -16.25 -16.28 9.96
N THR A 210 -15.37 -15.84 9.07
CA THR A 210 -14.12 -15.16 9.43
C THR A 210 -14.39 -13.91 10.26
N VAL A 211 -15.30 -13.05 9.80
CA VAL A 211 -15.70 -11.84 10.52
C VAL A 211 -16.29 -12.16 11.90
N ALA A 212 -17.21 -13.13 11.98
CA ALA A 212 -17.84 -13.52 13.24
C ALA A 212 -16.81 -14.03 14.27
N LYS A 213 -15.87 -14.88 13.85
CA LYS A 213 -14.78 -15.38 14.71
C LYS A 213 -13.87 -14.28 15.21
N LEU A 214 -13.42 -13.39 14.31
CA LEU A 214 -12.55 -12.27 14.68
C LEU A 214 -13.28 -11.27 15.58
N ALA A 215 -14.55 -10.99 15.33
CA ALA A 215 -15.37 -10.14 16.18
C ALA A 215 -15.53 -10.70 17.60
N GLU A 216 -15.66 -12.02 17.77
CA GLU A 216 -15.71 -12.64 19.09
C GLU A 216 -14.34 -12.59 19.79
N ILE A 217 -13.25 -12.85 19.09
CA ILE A 217 -11.89 -12.80 19.66
C ILE A 217 -11.52 -11.38 20.13
N PHE A 218 -11.89 -10.37 19.36
CA PHE A 218 -11.58 -8.96 19.63
C PHE A 218 -12.78 -8.15 20.13
N LYS A 219 -13.77 -8.79 20.77
CA LYS A 219 -15.00 -8.13 21.21
C LYS A 219 -14.78 -6.96 22.17
N GLU A 220 -13.78 -7.06 23.03
CA GLU A 220 -13.46 -6.01 24.00
C GLU A 220 -12.89 -4.78 23.30
N GLU A 221 -11.97 -4.97 22.33
CA GLU A 221 -11.36 -3.90 21.56
C GLU A 221 -12.34 -3.27 20.58
N LEU A 222 -13.23 -4.06 20.01
CA LEU A 222 -14.28 -3.58 19.12
C LEU A 222 -15.37 -2.82 19.87
N ASP A 223 -15.59 -3.10 21.17
CA ASP A 223 -16.53 -2.37 22.04
C ASP A 223 -17.93 -2.20 21.41
N GLY A 224 -18.45 -3.30 20.86
CA GLY A 224 -19.75 -3.35 20.19
C GLY A 224 -19.78 -2.84 18.75
N HIS A 225 -18.68 -2.35 18.21
CA HIS A 225 -18.60 -1.93 16.80
C HIS A 225 -18.41 -3.13 15.87
N PRO A 226 -19.09 -3.18 14.70
CA PRO A 226 -18.96 -4.27 13.76
C PRO A 226 -17.63 -4.23 13.00
N LEU A 227 -17.17 -5.40 12.57
CA LEU A 227 -16.19 -5.53 11.50
C LEU A 227 -16.87 -5.45 10.13
N ILE A 228 -16.20 -4.84 9.17
CA ILE A 228 -16.69 -4.57 7.82
C ILE A 228 -15.77 -5.23 6.82
N THR A 229 -16.34 -5.87 5.79
CA THR A 229 -15.60 -6.51 4.70
C THR A 229 -15.59 -5.63 3.45
N ASN A 230 -14.57 -5.84 2.60
CA ASN A 230 -14.48 -5.27 1.26
C ASN A 230 -13.72 -6.25 0.36
N LYS A 231 -14.37 -7.38 0.00
CA LYS A 231 -13.74 -8.50 -0.71
C LYS A 231 -12.51 -9.00 0.05
N SER A 232 -12.70 -9.18 1.37
CA SER A 232 -11.64 -9.46 2.34
C SER A 232 -11.39 -10.96 2.42
N HIS A 233 -10.19 -11.38 2.05
CA HIS A 233 -9.79 -12.79 2.10
C HIS A 233 -8.45 -12.92 2.80
N TRP A 234 -8.25 -14.03 3.51
CA TRP A 234 -6.95 -14.39 4.09
C TRP A 234 -5.90 -14.59 2.98
N ARG A 235 -4.75 -13.99 3.17
CA ARG A 235 -3.64 -13.99 2.21
C ARG A 235 -2.31 -14.13 2.92
N GLN A 236 -1.29 -14.55 2.17
CA GLN A 236 0.11 -14.39 2.56
C GLN A 236 0.67 -13.14 1.88
N PHE A 237 1.62 -12.48 2.55
CA PHE A 237 2.24 -11.30 1.97
C PHE A 237 3.29 -11.69 0.93
N PRO A 238 3.17 -11.26 -0.33
CA PRO A 238 4.20 -11.47 -1.34
C PRO A 238 5.26 -10.39 -1.23
N HIS A 239 6.48 -10.78 -0.91
CA HIS A 239 7.66 -9.93 -0.97
C HIS A 239 8.21 -9.93 -2.39
N VAL A 240 8.02 -8.83 -3.10
CA VAL A 240 8.42 -8.65 -4.49
C VAL A 240 9.70 -7.85 -4.57
N THR A 241 10.68 -8.39 -5.30
CA THR A 241 11.92 -7.70 -5.66
C THR A 241 12.22 -7.88 -7.15
N ASN A 242 12.89 -6.92 -7.76
CA ASN A 242 13.32 -6.97 -9.15
C ASN A 242 14.78 -6.52 -9.25
N LYS A 243 15.59 -7.27 -9.99
CA LYS A 243 17.02 -6.91 -10.26
C LYS A 243 17.12 -5.66 -11.12
N ASN A 244 16.30 -5.57 -12.15
CA ASN A 244 16.18 -4.43 -13.05
C ASN A 244 14.79 -3.83 -12.90
N TRP A 245 14.68 -2.52 -12.91
CA TRP A 245 13.39 -1.85 -12.82
C TRP A 245 12.84 -1.40 -14.16
N SER A 246 13.64 -1.54 -15.21
CA SER A 246 13.25 -1.22 -16.57
C SER A 246 13.70 -2.28 -17.59
N HIS A 247 12.99 -2.34 -18.71
CA HIS A 247 13.32 -3.13 -19.87
C HIS A 247 12.79 -2.43 -21.12
N ASN A 248 13.66 -2.13 -22.10
CA ASN A 248 13.32 -1.29 -23.25
C ASN A 248 12.69 0.03 -22.82
N ASN A 249 11.47 0.33 -23.28
CA ASN A 249 10.71 1.53 -22.91
C ASN A 249 9.73 1.29 -21.73
N ILE A 250 9.82 0.15 -21.05
CA ILE A 250 8.96 -0.24 -19.94
C ILE A 250 9.68 -0.01 -18.61
N VAL A 251 9.03 0.63 -17.64
CA VAL A 251 9.55 0.82 -16.27
C VAL A 251 8.52 0.41 -15.23
N LEU A 252 8.97 -0.28 -14.18
CA LEU A 252 8.14 -0.70 -13.05
C LEU A 252 8.02 0.40 -12.00
N LEU A 253 6.80 0.56 -11.44
CA LEU A 253 6.50 1.54 -10.39
C LEU A 253 5.55 0.94 -9.33
N GLY A 254 5.68 1.38 -8.08
CA GLY A 254 4.82 0.93 -6.98
C GLY A 254 4.99 -0.55 -6.65
N ASP A 255 3.90 -1.24 -6.30
CA ASP A 255 3.93 -2.66 -5.89
C ASP A 255 4.26 -3.61 -7.05
N ALA A 256 4.13 -3.18 -8.29
CA ALA A 256 4.65 -3.92 -9.45
C ALA A 256 6.17 -4.07 -9.37
N LYS A 257 6.87 -3.05 -8.85
CA LYS A 257 8.32 -2.99 -8.70
C LYS A 257 8.83 -3.65 -7.43
N ALA A 258 8.27 -3.25 -6.29
CA ALA A 258 8.76 -3.66 -4.97
C ALA A 258 7.65 -3.50 -3.93
N THR A 259 7.51 -4.49 -3.04
CA THR A 259 6.56 -4.44 -1.94
C THR A 259 7.27 -4.32 -0.60
N ALA A 260 6.68 -3.61 0.34
CA ALA A 260 7.09 -3.57 1.74
C ALA A 260 5.95 -4.03 2.62
N HIS A 261 6.23 -4.87 3.62
CA HIS A 261 5.20 -5.39 4.52
C HIS A 261 4.44 -4.26 5.20
N PHE A 262 3.12 -4.41 5.34
CA PHE A 262 2.22 -3.36 5.84
C PHE A 262 2.48 -2.96 7.29
N SER A 263 3.17 -3.79 8.08
CA SER A 263 3.46 -3.52 9.50
C SER A 263 4.21 -2.22 9.78
N ILE A 264 4.95 -1.69 8.80
CA ILE A 264 5.65 -0.40 8.95
C ILE A 264 4.92 0.77 8.28
N GLY A 265 3.74 0.54 7.66
CA GLY A 265 2.92 1.58 7.04
C GLY A 265 3.56 2.32 5.86
N SER A 266 4.60 1.78 5.22
CA SER A 266 5.44 2.53 4.27
C SER A 266 5.13 2.27 2.79
N GLY A 267 4.18 1.38 2.45
CA GLY A 267 3.91 1.01 1.05
C GLY A 267 3.50 2.20 0.17
N THR A 268 2.59 3.04 0.66
CA THR A 268 2.13 4.23 -0.07
C THR A 268 3.24 5.26 -0.21
N LYS A 269 4.00 5.53 0.87
CA LYS A 269 5.17 6.42 0.83
C LYS A 269 6.17 5.95 -0.22
N LEU A 270 6.50 4.67 -0.22
CA LEU A 270 7.44 4.07 -1.16
C LEU A 270 7.00 4.28 -2.62
N ALA A 271 5.71 4.06 -2.90
CA ALA A 271 5.15 4.25 -4.23
C ALA A 271 5.17 5.74 -4.66
N MET A 272 4.84 6.66 -3.75
CA MET A 272 4.83 8.10 -4.03
C MET A 272 6.24 8.66 -4.26
N ASP A 273 7.19 8.35 -3.40
CA ASP A 273 8.59 8.77 -3.56
C ASP A 273 9.18 8.26 -4.88
N CYS A 274 8.83 7.04 -5.27
CA CYS A 274 9.26 6.48 -6.56
C CYS A 274 8.58 7.16 -7.75
N ALA A 275 7.31 7.56 -7.62
CA ALA A 275 6.59 8.31 -8.65
C ALA A 275 7.21 9.70 -8.86
N ILE A 276 7.59 10.38 -7.77
CA ILE A 276 8.31 11.67 -7.82
C ILE A 276 9.64 11.49 -8.57
N ALA A 277 10.46 10.55 -8.12
CA ALA A 277 11.80 10.35 -8.70
C ALA A 277 11.75 9.93 -10.18
N LEU A 278 10.77 9.09 -10.57
CA LEU A 278 10.58 8.72 -11.97
C LEU A 278 10.15 9.93 -12.81
N SER A 279 9.22 10.75 -12.30
CA SER A 279 8.80 11.98 -12.98
C SER A 279 9.97 12.94 -13.15
N ASP A 280 10.75 13.21 -12.09
CA ASP A 280 11.93 14.07 -12.16
C ASP A 280 12.95 13.55 -13.20
N ALA A 281 13.22 12.25 -13.23
CA ALA A 281 14.15 11.63 -14.15
C ALA A 281 13.70 11.73 -15.61
N VAL A 282 12.42 11.45 -15.87
CA VAL A 282 11.83 11.52 -17.21
C VAL A 282 11.82 12.97 -17.73
N VAL A 283 11.45 13.93 -16.88
CA VAL A 283 11.44 15.36 -17.23
C VAL A 283 12.86 15.88 -17.48
N ALA A 284 13.84 15.44 -16.73
CA ALA A 284 15.25 15.84 -16.90
C ALA A 284 15.93 15.23 -18.13
N ASN A 285 15.45 14.09 -18.63
CA ASN A 285 16.05 13.34 -19.73
C ASN A 285 15.04 13.08 -20.88
N GLN A 286 14.33 14.10 -21.32
CA GLN A 286 13.21 14.01 -22.29
C GLN A 286 13.54 13.27 -23.59
N ASN A 287 14.81 13.31 -24.04
CA ASN A 287 15.24 12.70 -25.30
C ASN A 287 16.02 11.38 -25.09
N ASP A 288 16.11 10.89 -23.85
CA ASP A 288 16.89 9.69 -23.52
C ASP A 288 16.19 8.90 -22.42
N VAL A 289 15.30 8.02 -22.84
CA VAL A 289 14.48 7.19 -21.95
C VAL A 289 15.36 6.26 -21.09
N GLN A 290 16.43 5.71 -21.65
CA GLN A 290 17.33 4.81 -20.91
C GLN A 290 18.04 5.54 -19.78
N LYS A 291 18.53 6.74 -20.05
CA LYS A 291 19.15 7.59 -19.04
C LYS A 291 18.16 8.01 -17.95
N ALA A 292 16.90 8.29 -18.33
CA ALA A 292 15.84 8.58 -17.35
C ALA A 292 15.62 7.39 -16.40
N PHE A 293 15.55 6.18 -16.93
CA PHE A 293 15.36 4.97 -16.13
C PHE A 293 16.58 4.65 -15.25
N GLU A 294 17.79 4.80 -15.77
CA GLU A 294 19.01 4.68 -14.96
C GLU A 294 19.06 5.69 -13.82
N GLN A 295 18.72 6.94 -14.07
CA GLN A 295 18.66 7.97 -13.04
C GLN A 295 17.62 7.64 -11.98
N TYR A 296 16.42 7.22 -12.36
CA TYR A 296 15.36 6.79 -11.45
C TYR A 296 15.84 5.63 -10.56
N GLU A 297 16.38 4.58 -11.16
CA GLU A 297 16.84 3.40 -10.44
C GLU A 297 17.99 3.75 -9.49
N ASN A 298 19.00 4.48 -9.96
CA ASN A 298 20.13 4.91 -9.12
C ASN A 298 19.70 5.78 -7.94
N THR A 299 18.70 6.64 -8.13
CA THR A 299 18.19 7.51 -7.07
C THR A 299 17.40 6.75 -6.02
N ARG A 300 16.64 5.73 -6.42
CA ARG A 300 15.66 5.07 -5.54
C ARG A 300 16.03 3.69 -5.05
N ARG A 301 17.01 3.02 -5.66
CA ARG A 301 17.31 1.63 -5.30
C ARG A 301 17.67 1.49 -3.82
N THR A 302 18.68 2.20 -3.35
CA THR A 302 19.11 2.13 -1.94
C THR A 302 17.98 2.51 -0.97
N PRO A 303 17.23 3.63 -1.11
CA PRO A 303 16.09 3.92 -0.26
C PRO A 303 15.01 2.84 -0.25
N VAL A 304 14.71 2.22 -1.39
CA VAL A 304 13.73 1.11 -1.49
C VAL A 304 14.22 -0.11 -0.72
N GLU A 305 15.48 -0.52 -0.92
CA GLU A 305 16.08 -1.67 -0.23
C GLU A 305 16.12 -1.46 1.29
N ILE A 306 16.42 -0.24 1.77
CA ILE A 306 16.38 0.09 3.19
C ILE A 306 14.96 -0.09 3.77
N ILE A 307 13.94 0.40 3.07
CA ILE A 307 12.54 0.26 3.50
C ILE A 307 12.12 -1.21 3.48
N GLN A 308 12.47 -1.96 2.44
CA GLN A 308 12.18 -3.39 2.36
C GLN A 308 12.88 -4.18 3.47
N TYR A 309 14.13 -3.84 3.79
CA TYR A 309 14.86 -4.45 4.91
C TYR A 309 14.18 -4.15 6.26
N ALA A 310 13.84 -2.88 6.53
CA ALA A 310 13.13 -2.50 7.75
C ALA A 310 11.77 -3.22 7.88
N ALA A 311 11.03 -3.33 6.77
CA ALA A 311 9.78 -4.08 6.72
C ALA A 311 9.98 -5.58 6.97
N SER A 312 11.07 -6.17 6.47
CA SER A 312 11.41 -7.58 6.72
C SER A 312 11.76 -7.83 8.19
N VAL A 313 12.51 -6.94 8.82
CA VAL A 313 12.82 -7.04 10.27
C VAL A 313 11.54 -6.95 11.11
N SER A 314 10.63 -6.04 10.75
CA SER A 314 9.32 -5.94 11.41
C SER A 314 8.51 -7.22 11.21
N LEU A 315 8.44 -7.73 9.98
CA LEU A 315 7.72 -8.96 9.67
C LEU A 315 8.29 -10.17 10.43
N ASP A 316 9.61 -10.32 10.50
CA ASP A 316 10.26 -11.39 11.26
C ASP A 316 9.84 -11.37 12.74
N TRP A 317 9.62 -10.17 13.30
CA TRP A 317 9.09 -10.03 14.65
C TRP A 317 7.66 -10.59 14.75
N PHE A 318 6.77 -10.22 13.81
CA PHE A 318 5.38 -10.70 13.78
C PHE A 318 5.29 -12.20 13.46
N GLU A 319 6.13 -12.73 12.59
CA GLU A 319 6.19 -14.17 12.31
C GLU A 319 6.61 -14.99 13.55
N ASN A 320 7.29 -14.36 14.51
CA ASN A 320 7.71 -14.98 15.78
C ASN A 320 6.93 -14.43 17.00
N MET A 321 5.77 -13.79 16.81
CA MET A 321 5.06 -13.10 17.90
C MET A 321 4.65 -14.02 19.05
N ASP A 322 4.34 -15.30 18.81
CA ASP A 322 4.02 -16.27 19.88
C ASP A 322 5.18 -16.50 20.84
N ARG A 323 6.42 -16.41 20.35
CA ARG A 323 7.62 -16.46 21.17
C ARG A 323 7.90 -15.10 21.81
N ASN A 324 7.82 -14.03 21.03
CA ASN A 324 8.18 -12.67 21.43
C ASN A 324 7.19 -12.10 22.46
N ASN A 325 5.93 -12.54 22.44
CA ASN A 325 4.92 -12.16 23.43
C ASN A 325 5.08 -12.82 24.81
N LYS A 326 5.99 -13.78 24.97
CA LYS A 326 6.23 -14.46 26.26
C LYS A 326 7.25 -13.73 27.13
N HIS A 327 7.90 -12.74 26.60
CA HIS A 327 8.94 -11.91 27.24
C HIS A 327 8.61 -10.43 27.17
#